data_f8825176733d22f305e04f1fccb4f497
#
_entry.id   f8825176733d22f305e04f1fccb4f497
#
_cell.length_a   1.000
_cell.length_b   1.000
_cell.length_c   1.000
_cell.angle_alpha   90.00
_cell.angle_beta   90.00
_cell.angle_gamma   90.00
#
_symmetry.space_group_name_H-M   'P 1'
#
loop_
_entity.id
_entity.type
_entity.pdbx_description
1 polymer ?
#
loop_
_entity_poly.entity_id
_entity_poly.type
_entity_poly.pdbx_seq_one_letter_code
_entity_poly.pdbx_strand_id
1 'polypeptide(L)'
;MADGLIYIFGCGHSHILSEEAFYRAGGFACVSPIFYQPLMLHQSASLSSRMEKRSGLAQQILSECVFSQKDVLICVSTSGINGVPVEVAAQAKNEGIPVIGIASDAYLDQQPRNIYGLHLQQVCQICVDNAAPMGDACLEIEGLPVRFAPVSTITGVFILNSILAEAVAYVLQEGGVPPIYLSGNIPGGSEYNQSLINRYQDRIKYL
;
A
#
# COMPACT_ATOMS: atom_id res chain seq x y z
N MET A 1 -14.63 17.12 -8.83
CA MET A 1 -13.55 16.15 -8.60
C MET A 1 -14.07 14.73 -8.74
N ALA A 2 -13.23 13.87 -9.26
CA ALA A 2 -13.58 12.46 -9.39
C ALA A 2 -13.64 11.79 -8.01
N ASP A 3 -14.67 10.97 -7.75
CA ASP A 3 -14.79 10.17 -6.52
C ASP A 3 -13.93 8.90 -6.62
N GLY A 4 -12.65 9.06 -6.95
CA GLY A 4 -11.68 7.97 -7.00
C GLY A 4 -11.25 7.52 -5.63
N LEU A 5 -10.86 6.23 -5.51
CA LEU A 5 -10.26 5.67 -4.30
C LEU A 5 -8.75 5.47 -4.47
N ILE A 6 -8.05 5.55 -3.37
CA ILE A 6 -6.64 5.18 -3.24
C ILE A 6 -6.63 3.80 -2.58
N TYR A 7 -6.53 2.74 -3.38
CA TYR A 7 -6.33 1.41 -2.85
C TYR A 7 -4.87 1.23 -2.41
N ILE A 8 -4.66 0.57 -1.27
CA ILE A 8 -3.30 0.28 -0.78
C ILE A 8 -3.21 -1.19 -0.44
N PHE A 9 -2.20 -1.87 -0.98
CA PHE A 9 -1.96 -3.29 -0.78
C PHE A 9 -0.51 -3.58 -0.38
N GLY A 10 -0.32 -4.50 0.55
CA GLY A 10 0.97 -5.06 0.93
C GLY A 10 0.83 -6.38 1.67
N CYS A 11 1.90 -7.19 1.67
CA CYS A 11 1.98 -8.45 2.39
C CYS A 11 2.86 -8.31 3.64
N GLY A 12 2.63 -9.15 4.66
CA GLY A 12 3.45 -9.12 5.86
C GLY A 12 3.51 -7.71 6.47
N HIS A 13 4.71 -7.20 6.80
CA HIS A 13 4.85 -5.85 7.35
C HIS A 13 4.44 -4.74 6.37
N SER A 14 4.46 -5.00 5.07
CA SER A 14 4.06 -3.99 4.07
C SER A 14 2.59 -3.59 4.18
N HIS A 15 1.70 -4.46 4.75
CA HIS A 15 0.29 -4.11 4.97
C HIS A 15 0.08 -3.00 6.01
N ILE A 16 1.08 -2.78 6.89
CA ILE A 16 1.02 -1.71 7.90
C ILE A 16 0.83 -0.34 7.24
N LEU A 17 1.37 -0.15 6.03
CA LEU A 17 1.18 1.09 5.27
C LEU A 17 -0.29 1.31 4.89
N SER A 18 -1.03 0.23 4.63
CA SER A 18 -2.48 0.32 4.39
C SER A 18 -3.23 0.74 5.65
N GLU A 19 -2.86 0.19 6.81
CA GLU A 19 -3.45 0.56 8.10
C GLU A 19 -3.06 1.99 8.51
N GLU A 20 -1.80 2.39 8.26
CA GLU A 20 -1.31 3.74 8.55
C GLU A 20 -2.10 4.83 7.84
N ALA A 21 -2.45 4.63 6.57
CA ALA A 21 -3.15 5.62 5.78
C ALA A 21 -4.67 5.58 5.96
N PHE A 22 -5.23 4.47 6.45
CA PHE A 22 -6.68 4.26 6.52
C PHE A 22 -7.29 4.89 7.78
N TYR A 23 -8.42 5.58 7.62
CA TYR A 23 -9.31 6.04 8.67
C TYR A 23 -8.61 6.75 9.84
N ARG A 24 -7.72 7.68 9.55
CA ARG A 24 -7.00 8.43 10.57
C ARG A 24 -7.18 9.95 10.43
N ALA A 25 -7.11 10.68 11.54
CA ALA A 25 -7.10 12.13 11.54
C ALA A 25 -5.95 12.67 10.69
N GLY A 26 -6.25 13.60 9.77
CA GLY A 26 -5.30 14.17 8.83
C GLY A 26 -5.08 13.33 7.57
N GLY A 27 -5.65 12.13 7.49
CA GLY A 27 -5.56 11.25 6.30
C GLY A 27 -6.72 11.41 5.33
N PHE A 28 -6.54 10.94 4.10
CA PHE A 28 -7.59 10.92 3.08
C PHE A 28 -8.72 9.95 3.45
N ALA A 29 -9.96 10.41 3.35
CA ALA A 29 -11.14 9.56 3.54
C ALA A 29 -11.39 8.58 2.39
N CYS A 30 -10.77 8.80 1.22
CA CYS A 30 -10.87 7.93 0.05
C CYS A 30 -9.83 6.82 0.01
N VAL A 31 -9.10 6.55 1.10
CA VAL A 31 -8.20 5.40 1.20
C VAL A 31 -8.98 4.13 1.45
N SER A 32 -8.75 3.10 0.64
CA SER A 32 -9.32 1.76 0.76
C SER A 32 -8.21 0.73 0.93
N PRO A 33 -8.01 0.17 2.13
CA PRO A 33 -7.02 -0.86 2.33
C PRO A 33 -7.49 -2.18 1.70
N ILE A 34 -6.57 -2.92 1.09
CA ILE A 34 -6.82 -4.28 0.61
C ILE A 34 -6.20 -5.25 1.61
N PHE A 35 -7.05 -5.89 2.43
CA PHE A 35 -6.62 -6.87 3.42
C PHE A 35 -7.04 -8.27 2.99
N TYR A 36 -6.09 -9.19 3.03
CA TYR A 36 -6.32 -10.61 2.81
C TYR A 36 -5.77 -11.39 4.01
N GLN A 37 -6.66 -11.95 4.82
CA GLN A 37 -6.31 -12.55 6.12
C GLN A 37 -5.12 -13.51 6.07
N PRO A 38 -4.97 -14.42 5.09
CA PRO A 38 -3.82 -15.32 5.04
C PRO A 38 -2.45 -14.63 4.85
N LEU A 39 -2.43 -13.35 4.48
CA LEU A 39 -1.21 -12.52 4.36
C LEU A 39 -0.93 -11.69 5.61
N MET A 40 -1.83 -11.70 6.61
CA MET A 40 -1.68 -10.90 7.84
C MET A 40 -0.82 -11.64 8.87
N LEU A 41 0.17 -10.95 9.43
CA LEU A 41 1.11 -11.53 10.40
C LEU A 41 0.43 -12.02 11.68
N HIS A 42 -0.57 -11.29 12.16
CA HIS A 42 -1.31 -11.63 13.38
C HIS A 42 -2.20 -12.87 13.23
N GLN A 43 -2.51 -13.28 12.01
CA GLN A 43 -3.21 -14.55 11.77
C GLN A 43 -2.22 -15.73 11.87
N SER A 44 -1.10 -15.66 11.15
CA SER A 44 0.00 -16.59 11.23
C SER A 44 1.20 -16.06 10.42
N ALA A 45 2.27 -15.67 11.09
CA ALA A 45 3.44 -15.11 10.43
C ALA A 45 4.10 -16.09 9.44
N SER A 46 4.19 -17.37 9.79
CA SER A 46 4.75 -18.39 8.91
C SER A 46 3.85 -18.67 7.69
N LEU A 47 2.52 -18.62 7.85
CA LEU A 47 1.58 -18.75 6.75
C LEU A 47 1.70 -17.54 5.82
N SER A 48 1.71 -16.33 6.35
CA SER A 48 1.88 -15.09 5.58
C SER A 48 3.11 -15.15 4.68
N SER A 49 4.27 -15.54 5.22
CA SER A 49 5.53 -15.67 4.46
C SER A 49 5.46 -16.72 3.34
N ARG A 50 4.70 -17.81 3.53
CA ARG A 50 4.50 -18.80 2.48
C ARG A 50 3.50 -18.34 1.43
N MET A 51 2.41 -17.72 1.86
CA MET A 51 1.34 -17.26 0.98
C MET A 51 1.80 -16.13 0.05
N GLU A 52 2.62 -15.20 0.54
CA GLU A 52 3.18 -14.11 -0.27
C GLU A 52 3.95 -14.61 -1.51
N LYS A 53 4.56 -15.78 -1.40
CA LYS A 53 5.36 -16.41 -2.48
C LYS A 53 4.52 -17.25 -3.45
N ARG A 54 3.23 -17.47 -3.15
CA ARG A 54 2.34 -18.24 -4.03
C ARG A 54 1.90 -17.39 -5.21
N SER A 55 1.73 -18.06 -6.34
CA SER A 55 1.10 -17.46 -7.53
C SER A 55 -0.39 -17.78 -7.59
N GLY A 56 -1.15 -16.98 -8.34
CA GLY A 56 -2.56 -17.22 -8.64
C GLY A 56 -3.54 -16.71 -7.57
N LEU A 57 -3.11 -15.89 -6.61
CA LEU A 57 -3.98 -15.34 -5.56
C LEU A 57 -4.54 -13.96 -5.89
N ALA A 58 -4.00 -13.27 -6.89
CA ALA A 58 -4.35 -11.89 -7.18
C ALA A 58 -5.85 -11.70 -7.47
N GLN A 59 -6.46 -12.59 -8.26
CA GLN A 59 -7.89 -12.53 -8.56
C GLN A 59 -8.74 -12.65 -7.30
N GLN A 60 -8.41 -13.56 -6.39
CA GLN A 60 -9.12 -13.74 -5.14
C GLN A 60 -8.96 -12.53 -4.22
N ILE A 61 -7.76 -11.96 -4.14
CA ILE A 61 -7.46 -10.78 -3.32
C ILE A 61 -8.24 -9.57 -3.82
N LEU A 62 -8.28 -9.36 -5.14
CA LEU A 62 -8.94 -8.22 -5.77
C LEU A 62 -10.45 -8.41 -6.00
N SER A 63 -11.00 -9.61 -5.76
CA SER A 63 -12.43 -9.90 -6.01
C SER A 63 -13.41 -9.05 -5.19
N GLU A 64 -12.94 -8.49 -4.08
CA GLU A 64 -13.72 -7.59 -3.21
C GLU A 64 -13.51 -6.10 -3.54
N CYS A 65 -12.63 -5.78 -4.48
CA CYS A 65 -12.38 -4.41 -4.92
C CYS A 65 -13.34 -4.04 -6.06
N VAL A 66 -14.07 -2.96 -5.88
CA VAL A 66 -14.94 -2.41 -6.94
C VAL A 66 -14.17 -1.25 -7.59
N PHE A 67 -13.28 -1.60 -8.53
CA PHE A 67 -12.46 -0.62 -9.23
C PHE A 67 -13.27 0.26 -10.18
N SER A 68 -12.88 1.52 -10.27
CA SER A 68 -13.31 2.48 -11.29
C SER A 68 -12.08 3.09 -11.98
N GLN A 69 -12.26 3.66 -13.17
CA GLN A 69 -11.18 4.31 -13.93
C GLN A 69 -10.61 5.58 -13.24
N LYS A 70 -11.17 5.95 -12.09
CA LYS A 70 -10.74 7.10 -11.28
C LYS A 70 -9.85 6.70 -10.10
N ASP A 71 -9.66 5.40 -9.91
CA ASP A 71 -8.93 4.84 -8.78
C ASP A 71 -7.44 4.69 -9.09
N VAL A 72 -6.65 4.54 -8.04
CA VAL A 72 -5.24 4.21 -8.11
C VAL A 72 -4.92 3.11 -7.11
N LEU A 73 -4.01 2.22 -7.44
CA LEU A 73 -3.45 1.24 -6.49
C LEU A 73 -2.04 1.65 -6.09
N ILE A 74 -1.78 1.74 -4.79
CA ILE A 74 -0.43 1.79 -4.23
C ILE A 74 -0.09 0.37 -3.77
N CYS A 75 0.89 -0.26 -4.41
CA CYS A 75 1.34 -1.61 -4.10
C CYS A 75 2.70 -1.57 -3.41
N VAL A 76 2.78 -2.12 -2.19
CA VAL A 76 3.98 -2.05 -1.35
C VAL A 76 4.60 -3.43 -1.21
N SER A 77 5.85 -3.57 -1.62
CA SER A 77 6.64 -4.79 -1.43
C SER A 77 8.12 -4.46 -1.44
N THR A 78 8.79 -4.50 -0.29
CA THR A 78 10.21 -4.12 -0.19
C THR A 78 11.07 -4.93 -1.15
N SER A 79 10.89 -6.23 -1.26
CA SER A 79 11.67 -7.03 -2.22
C SER A 79 11.20 -6.87 -3.68
N GLY A 80 9.92 -6.61 -3.90
CA GLY A 80 9.36 -6.46 -5.25
C GLY A 80 9.42 -7.69 -6.15
N ILE A 81 9.75 -8.90 -5.62
CA ILE A 81 9.99 -10.11 -6.42
C ILE A 81 8.98 -11.23 -6.19
N ASN A 82 8.23 -11.21 -5.08
CA ASN A 82 7.35 -12.31 -4.71
C ASN A 82 6.04 -12.33 -5.50
N GLY A 83 5.39 -13.51 -5.58
CA GLY A 83 4.21 -13.77 -6.40
C GLY A 83 3.08 -12.79 -6.14
N VAL A 84 2.56 -12.76 -4.93
CA VAL A 84 1.33 -12.03 -4.63
C VAL A 84 1.41 -10.53 -4.92
N PRO A 85 2.40 -9.75 -4.42
CA PRO A 85 2.38 -8.32 -4.67
C PRO A 85 2.55 -7.95 -6.16
N VAL A 86 3.41 -8.68 -6.88
CA VAL A 86 3.63 -8.43 -8.32
C VAL A 86 2.39 -8.78 -9.13
N GLU A 87 1.74 -9.90 -8.82
CA GLU A 87 0.54 -10.36 -9.52
C GLU A 87 -0.68 -9.46 -9.25
N VAL A 88 -0.84 -8.97 -8.01
CA VAL A 88 -1.88 -8.00 -7.66
C VAL A 88 -1.68 -6.69 -8.43
N ALA A 89 -0.46 -6.17 -8.48
CA ALA A 89 -0.13 -4.99 -9.26
C ALA A 89 -0.41 -5.19 -10.76
N ALA A 90 0.01 -6.34 -11.32
CA ALA A 90 -0.19 -6.66 -12.73
C ALA A 90 -1.67 -6.80 -13.09
N GLN A 91 -2.46 -7.44 -12.23
CA GLN A 91 -3.90 -7.60 -12.47
C GLN A 91 -4.62 -6.26 -12.42
N ALA A 92 -4.39 -5.42 -11.40
CA ALA A 92 -4.97 -4.08 -11.34
C ALA A 92 -4.63 -3.24 -12.58
N LYS A 93 -3.37 -3.28 -13.02
CA LYS A 93 -2.94 -2.62 -14.26
C LYS A 93 -3.70 -3.12 -15.50
N ASN A 94 -3.91 -4.44 -15.61
CA ASN A 94 -4.66 -5.04 -16.70
C ASN A 94 -6.16 -4.62 -16.68
N GLU A 95 -6.69 -4.29 -15.52
CA GLU A 95 -8.03 -3.72 -15.36
C GLU A 95 -8.07 -2.20 -15.62
N GLY A 96 -6.95 -1.61 -16.05
CA GLY A 96 -6.84 -0.19 -16.39
C GLY A 96 -6.61 0.72 -15.19
N ILE A 97 -6.28 0.17 -14.01
CA ILE A 97 -6.01 0.95 -12.80
C ILE A 97 -4.52 1.34 -12.78
N PRO A 98 -4.20 2.63 -12.67
CA PRO A 98 -2.82 3.06 -12.44
C PRO A 98 -2.24 2.45 -11.16
N VAL A 99 -0.98 1.99 -11.23
CA VAL A 99 -0.29 1.37 -10.10
C VAL A 99 0.97 2.16 -9.75
N ILE A 100 1.06 2.57 -8.48
CA ILE A 100 2.27 3.14 -7.88
C ILE A 100 2.90 2.05 -7.02
N GLY A 101 4.17 1.73 -7.24
CA GLY A 101 4.93 0.79 -6.44
C GLY A 101 5.74 1.51 -5.36
N ILE A 102 5.91 0.87 -4.19
CA ILE A 102 6.93 1.22 -3.20
C ILE A 102 7.75 -0.05 -2.97
N ALA A 103 9.01 -0.06 -3.42
CA ALA A 103 9.89 -1.23 -3.36
C ALA A 103 11.34 -0.79 -3.22
N SER A 104 12.25 -1.71 -2.93
CA SER A 104 13.68 -1.41 -2.84
C SER A 104 14.41 -1.84 -4.11
N ASP A 105 15.19 -0.94 -4.67
CA ASP A 105 16.06 -1.21 -5.83
C ASP A 105 17.24 -2.14 -5.48
N ALA A 106 17.53 -2.34 -4.19
CA ALA A 106 18.53 -3.32 -3.73
C ALA A 106 18.20 -4.77 -4.13
N TYR A 107 16.97 -5.05 -4.57
CA TYR A 107 16.54 -6.38 -5.00
C TYR A 107 16.49 -6.57 -6.52
N LEU A 108 16.85 -5.57 -7.33
CA LEU A 108 16.75 -5.65 -8.80
C LEU A 108 17.62 -6.75 -9.42
N ASP A 109 18.73 -7.13 -8.76
CA ASP A 109 19.58 -8.25 -9.19
C ASP A 109 19.06 -9.64 -8.75
N GLN A 110 17.99 -9.68 -7.95
CA GLN A 110 17.40 -10.93 -7.49
C GLN A 110 16.40 -11.47 -8.50
N GLN A 111 16.38 -12.82 -8.67
CA GLN A 111 15.43 -13.46 -9.57
C GLN A 111 13.99 -13.29 -9.08
N PRO A 112 13.07 -12.76 -9.92
CA PRO A 112 11.64 -12.71 -9.62
C PRO A 112 11.05 -14.09 -9.32
N ARG A 113 10.11 -14.15 -8.37
CA ARG A 113 9.45 -15.39 -7.91
C ARG A 113 7.94 -15.35 -8.19
N ASN A 114 7.57 -14.86 -9.37
CA ASN A 114 6.18 -14.73 -9.81
C ASN A 114 6.02 -15.23 -11.24
N ILE A 115 4.78 -15.46 -11.67
CA ILE A 115 4.48 -16.02 -13.00
C ILE A 115 4.89 -15.14 -14.17
N TYR A 116 5.08 -13.83 -13.94
CA TYR A 116 5.46 -12.88 -14.98
C TYR A 116 6.97 -12.79 -15.18
N GLY A 117 7.78 -13.29 -14.23
CA GLY A 117 9.24 -13.12 -14.24
C GLY A 117 9.68 -11.64 -14.14
N LEU A 118 8.86 -10.78 -13.55
CA LEU A 118 9.06 -9.33 -13.46
C LEU A 118 9.24 -8.88 -12.01
N HIS A 119 9.97 -7.79 -11.84
CA HIS A 119 9.98 -7.04 -10.59
C HIS A 119 8.76 -6.11 -10.50
N LEU A 120 8.35 -5.72 -9.29
CA LEU A 120 7.27 -4.76 -9.07
C LEU A 120 7.54 -3.44 -9.82
N GLN A 121 8.80 -2.99 -9.83
CA GLN A 121 9.26 -1.80 -10.56
C GLN A 121 8.94 -1.84 -12.06
N GLN A 122 8.96 -3.02 -12.66
CA GLN A 122 8.66 -3.21 -14.09
C GLN A 122 7.16 -3.28 -14.38
N VAL A 123 6.35 -3.61 -13.38
CA VAL A 123 4.89 -3.70 -13.50
C VAL A 123 4.24 -2.34 -13.30
N CYS A 124 4.66 -1.58 -12.30
CA CYS A 124 4.07 -0.28 -11.95
C CYS A 124 4.32 0.80 -13.01
N GLN A 125 3.43 1.78 -13.11
CA GLN A 125 3.66 2.99 -13.91
C GLN A 125 4.75 3.87 -13.28
N ILE A 126 4.72 3.96 -11.94
CA ILE A 126 5.73 4.64 -11.14
C ILE A 126 6.10 3.70 -10.01
N CYS A 127 7.39 3.56 -9.73
CA CYS A 127 7.86 2.86 -8.54
C CYS A 127 8.84 3.75 -7.79
N VAL A 128 8.61 3.91 -6.50
CA VAL A 128 9.46 4.70 -5.61
C VAL A 128 10.36 3.75 -4.85
N ASP A 129 11.68 3.98 -4.93
CA ASP A 129 12.66 3.24 -4.13
C ASP A 129 12.53 3.65 -2.65
N ASN A 130 12.30 2.66 -1.77
CA ASN A 130 12.23 2.90 -0.33
C ASN A 130 13.61 2.88 0.35
N ALA A 131 14.67 2.71 -0.44
CA ALA A 131 16.08 2.69 -0.02
C ALA A 131 16.42 1.67 1.12
N ALA A 132 15.55 0.68 1.34
CA ALA A 132 15.84 -0.37 2.30
C ALA A 132 16.96 -1.28 1.76
N PRO A 133 17.96 -1.64 2.57
CA PRO A 133 19.01 -2.55 2.14
C PRO A 133 18.45 -3.97 1.90
N MET A 134 19.17 -4.78 1.14
CA MET A 134 18.83 -6.19 1.00
C MET A 134 18.79 -6.86 2.40
N GLY A 135 17.67 -7.57 2.68
CA GLY A 135 17.42 -8.16 3.99
C GLY A 135 16.78 -7.19 5.00
N ASP A 136 16.50 -5.93 4.59
CA ASP A 136 15.80 -4.89 5.36
C ASP A 136 16.54 -4.38 6.61
N ALA A 137 17.45 -5.15 7.19
CA ALA A 137 18.19 -4.79 8.41
C ALA A 137 19.35 -3.84 8.10
N CYS A 138 19.43 -2.68 8.79
CA CYS A 138 20.33 -1.59 8.45
C CYS A 138 21.48 -1.36 9.45
N LEU A 139 21.46 -2.01 10.62
CA LEU A 139 22.48 -1.81 11.65
C LEU A 139 23.33 -3.08 11.86
N GLU A 140 24.57 -2.86 12.25
CA GLU A 140 25.54 -3.87 12.66
C GLU A 140 26.12 -3.52 14.02
N ILE A 141 26.46 -4.53 14.82
CA ILE A 141 27.15 -4.34 16.09
C ILE A 141 28.16 -5.48 16.28
N GLU A 142 29.30 -5.18 16.83
CA GLU A 142 30.34 -6.16 17.12
C GLU A 142 29.81 -7.29 18.02
N GLY A 143 30.15 -8.54 17.69
CA GLY A 143 29.68 -9.73 18.42
C GLY A 143 28.32 -10.27 17.98
N LEU A 144 27.54 -9.58 17.14
CA LEU A 144 26.32 -10.10 16.54
C LEU A 144 26.56 -10.45 15.07
N PRO A 145 26.40 -11.75 14.65
CA PRO A 145 26.76 -12.19 13.30
C PRO A 145 25.71 -11.84 12.22
N VAL A 146 24.66 -11.10 12.59
CA VAL A 146 23.56 -10.71 11.69
C VAL A 146 23.26 -9.22 11.84
N ARG A 147 22.77 -8.59 10.75
CA ARG A 147 22.24 -7.22 10.81
C ARG A 147 20.89 -7.21 11.53
N PHE A 148 20.56 -6.09 12.12
CA PHE A 148 19.29 -5.86 12.82
C PHE A 148 18.70 -4.47 12.47
N ALA A 149 17.60 -4.07 13.11
CA ALA A 149 16.85 -2.84 12.85
C ALA A 149 16.28 -2.77 11.41
N PRO A 150 15.12 -3.38 11.15
CA PRO A 150 14.42 -3.27 9.87
C PRO A 150 13.97 -1.83 9.63
N VAL A 151 14.09 -1.35 8.39
CA VAL A 151 13.87 0.06 8.05
C VAL A 151 12.74 0.27 7.05
N SER A 152 12.35 -0.76 6.28
CA SER A 152 11.42 -0.62 5.15
C SER A 152 10.04 -0.08 5.54
N THR A 153 9.52 -0.41 6.73
CA THR A 153 8.25 0.14 7.21
C THR A 153 8.38 1.64 7.51
N ILE A 154 9.48 2.07 8.12
CA ILE A 154 9.71 3.48 8.45
C ILE A 154 9.81 4.33 7.18
N THR A 155 10.67 3.92 6.25
CA THR A 155 10.85 4.63 4.98
C THR A 155 9.61 4.54 4.11
N GLY A 156 8.93 3.39 4.09
CA GLY A 156 7.69 3.19 3.35
C GLY A 156 6.56 4.10 3.85
N VAL A 157 6.36 4.21 5.16
CA VAL A 157 5.37 5.14 5.76
C VAL A 157 5.73 6.59 5.44
N PHE A 158 7.01 6.96 5.52
CA PHE A 158 7.46 8.30 5.15
C PHE A 158 7.13 8.63 3.68
N ILE A 159 7.47 7.72 2.76
CA ILE A 159 7.18 7.87 1.32
C ILE A 159 5.67 7.97 1.08
N LEU A 160 4.88 7.05 1.67
CA LEU A 160 3.42 7.06 1.50
C LEU A 160 2.82 8.38 1.96
N ASN A 161 3.14 8.84 3.16
CA ASN A 161 2.63 10.11 3.68
C ASN A 161 3.09 11.32 2.86
N SER A 162 4.31 11.28 2.29
CA SER A 162 4.80 12.32 1.37
C SER A 162 3.99 12.36 0.08
N ILE A 163 3.71 11.20 -0.53
CA ILE A 163 2.85 11.10 -1.73
C ILE A 163 1.45 11.66 -1.43
N LEU A 164 0.87 11.29 -0.28
CA LEU A 164 -0.46 11.76 0.10
C LEU A 164 -0.47 13.27 0.39
N ALA A 165 0.57 13.81 1.02
CA ALA A 165 0.69 15.25 1.28
C ALA A 165 0.79 16.07 -0.03
N GLU A 166 1.60 15.61 -0.99
CA GLU A 166 1.69 16.23 -2.32
C GLU A 166 0.35 16.14 -3.07
N ALA A 167 -0.38 15.03 -2.93
CA ALA A 167 -1.71 14.89 -3.52
C ALA A 167 -2.70 15.91 -2.95
N VAL A 168 -2.64 16.24 -1.63
CA VAL A 168 -3.43 17.31 -1.02
C VAL A 168 -3.11 18.65 -1.68
N ALA A 169 -1.82 18.98 -1.80
CA ALA A 169 -1.37 20.23 -2.40
C ALA A 169 -1.85 20.35 -3.87
N TYR A 170 -1.72 19.27 -4.63
CA TYR A 170 -2.15 19.23 -6.02
C TYR A 170 -3.68 19.41 -6.16
N VAL A 171 -4.49 18.72 -5.33
CA VAL A 171 -5.95 18.88 -5.35
C VAL A 171 -6.37 20.32 -5.08
N LEU A 172 -5.70 21.03 -4.15
CA LEU A 172 -5.96 22.42 -3.86
C LEU A 172 -5.57 23.34 -5.03
N GLN A 173 -4.44 23.09 -5.69
CA GLN A 173 -3.99 23.84 -6.87
C GLN A 173 -4.98 23.74 -8.03
N GLU A 174 -5.62 22.57 -8.20
CA GLU A 174 -6.67 22.33 -9.18
C GLU A 174 -8.05 22.86 -8.73
N GLY A 175 -8.12 23.64 -7.65
CA GLY A 175 -9.35 24.24 -7.13
C GLY A 175 -10.29 23.25 -6.45
N GLY A 176 -9.80 22.08 -6.09
CA GLY A 176 -10.57 21.05 -5.40
C GLY A 176 -10.50 21.16 -3.88
N VAL A 177 -11.32 20.35 -3.19
CA VAL A 177 -11.28 20.18 -1.73
C VAL A 177 -10.89 18.72 -1.43
N PRO A 178 -9.70 18.48 -0.88
CA PRO A 178 -9.30 17.12 -0.53
C PRO A 178 -10.16 16.59 0.63
N PRO A 179 -10.67 15.36 0.55
CA PRO A 179 -11.50 14.77 1.59
C PRO A 179 -10.62 14.26 2.74
N ILE A 180 -10.30 15.12 3.69
CA ILE A 180 -9.39 14.82 4.82
C ILE A 180 -10.19 14.65 6.09
N TYR A 181 -9.96 13.54 6.81
CA TYR A 181 -10.55 13.33 8.13
C TYR A 181 -10.02 14.31 9.17
N LEU A 182 -10.92 14.84 9.98
CA LEU A 182 -10.57 15.59 11.18
C LEU A 182 -10.35 14.64 12.37
N SER A 183 -9.68 15.12 13.40
CA SER A 183 -9.67 14.40 14.68
C SER A 183 -11.08 14.37 15.28
N GLY A 184 -11.55 13.19 15.67
CA GLY A 184 -12.80 13.06 16.43
C GLY A 184 -12.76 13.71 17.81
N ASN A 185 -11.58 14.13 18.27
CA ASN A 185 -11.37 14.78 19.57
C ASN A 185 -11.50 16.33 19.51
N ILE A 186 -11.77 16.90 18.33
CA ILE A 186 -12.05 18.34 18.19
C ILE A 186 -13.54 18.59 17.97
N PRO A 187 -14.08 19.76 18.42
CA PRO A 187 -15.48 20.10 18.20
C PRO A 187 -15.88 20.03 16.72
N GLY A 188 -16.99 19.36 16.42
CA GLY A 188 -17.51 19.20 15.06
C GLY A 188 -16.76 18.15 14.20
N GLY A 189 -15.70 17.54 14.72
CA GLY A 189 -14.91 16.57 13.96
C GLY A 189 -15.68 15.29 13.61
N SER A 190 -16.47 14.77 14.52
CA SER A 190 -17.27 13.56 14.30
C SER A 190 -18.35 13.75 13.25
N GLU A 191 -19.09 14.86 13.30
CA GLU A 191 -20.16 15.20 12.35
C GLU A 191 -19.59 15.41 10.94
N TYR A 192 -18.46 16.13 10.86
CA TYR A 192 -17.74 16.32 9.59
C TYR A 192 -17.30 14.98 9.01
N ASN A 193 -16.65 14.12 9.81
CA ASN A 193 -16.17 12.81 9.36
C ASN A 193 -17.31 11.90 8.92
N GLN A 194 -18.49 11.98 9.57
CA GLN A 194 -19.65 11.21 9.16
C GLN A 194 -20.09 11.52 7.72
N SER A 195 -19.95 12.75 7.29
CA SER A 195 -20.24 13.13 5.90
C SER A 195 -19.30 12.48 4.90
N LEU A 196 -18.01 12.32 5.26
CA LEU A 196 -17.02 11.63 4.46
C LEU A 196 -17.22 10.11 4.47
N ILE A 197 -17.56 9.52 5.62
CA ILE A 197 -17.90 8.10 5.72
C ILE A 197 -19.08 7.78 4.80
N ASN A 198 -20.17 8.55 4.89
CA ASN A 198 -21.36 8.36 4.06
C ASN A 198 -21.05 8.46 2.55
N ARG A 199 -20.03 9.23 2.16
CA ARG A 199 -19.60 9.37 0.77
C ARG A 199 -18.91 8.14 0.22
N TYR A 200 -18.15 7.41 1.06
CA TYR A 200 -17.26 6.35 0.62
C TYR A 200 -17.64 4.94 1.10
N GLN A 201 -18.55 4.79 2.09
CA GLN A 201 -18.87 3.51 2.74
C GLN A 201 -19.37 2.43 1.77
N ASP A 202 -20.04 2.80 0.67
CA ASP A 202 -20.54 1.84 -0.32
C ASP A 202 -19.41 1.21 -1.17
N ARG A 203 -18.21 1.79 -1.13
CA ARG A 203 -17.05 1.35 -1.90
C ARG A 203 -15.87 0.91 -1.06
N ILE A 204 -15.79 1.34 0.19
CA ILE A 204 -14.70 0.98 1.12
C ILE A 204 -15.23 -0.04 2.12
N LYS A 205 -14.79 -1.27 1.99
CA LYS A 205 -15.29 -2.43 2.76
C LYS A 205 -15.22 -2.26 4.29
N TYR A 206 -14.28 -1.47 4.79
CA TYR A 206 -13.96 -1.38 6.22
C TYR A 206 -14.45 -0.07 6.90
N LEU A 207 -15.30 0.71 6.22
CA LEU A 207 -15.99 1.87 6.81
C LEU A 207 -17.29 1.51 7.50
#